data_743cdaeabf959f87edb51c240993315b
#
_entry.id   743cdaeabf959f87edb51c240993315b
#
_cell.length_a   1.000
_cell.length_b   1.000
_cell.length_c   1.000
_cell.angle_alpha   90.00
_cell.angle_beta   90.00
_cell.angle_gamma   90.00
#
_symmetry.space_group_name_H-M   'P 1'
#
loop_
_entity.id
_entity.type
_entity.pdbx_description
1 polymer ?
#
loop_
_entity_poly.entity_id
_entity_poly.type
_entity_poly.pdbx_seq_one_letter_code
_entity_poly.pdbx_strand_id
1 'polypeptide(L)'
;EGYFTYPTALYSAGHACLDMNKVADRDSMCVNRDRKFSTIVGDSGGYQLGKGVIKFDWTDFEGTKANEVRSNILNWLELTADWSMTLDIPTWAAGPQNSARTGLNSFKDCLDASVFNLKYFQKNRLGQTKFLNVLQGDDWETAQTWYNEVKKYEFEGWAMGGINMCD
;
A
#
# COMPACT_ATOMS: atom_id res chain seq x y z
N GLU A 1 2.95 -17.31 -26.66
CA GLU A 1 4.31 -17.59 -26.22
C GLU A 1 4.59 -16.77 -24.98
N GLY A 2 4.79 -17.46 -23.83
CA GLY A 2 4.71 -16.86 -22.50
C GLY A 2 5.84 -15.90 -22.17
N TYR A 3 5.53 -14.66 -22.14
CA TYR A 3 6.44 -13.61 -21.67
C TYR A 3 6.56 -13.54 -20.15
N PHE A 4 5.69 -14.24 -19.41
CA PHE A 4 5.73 -14.34 -17.96
C PHE A 4 6.02 -15.80 -17.57
N THR A 5 7.26 -16.07 -17.21
CA THR A 5 7.72 -17.43 -16.87
C THR A 5 7.54 -17.79 -15.39
N TYR A 6 7.15 -16.84 -14.56
CA TYR A 6 6.95 -17.06 -13.12
C TYR A 6 5.47 -17.16 -12.77
N PRO A 7 5.07 -18.17 -11.99
CA PRO A 7 3.67 -18.34 -11.57
C PRO A 7 3.24 -17.26 -10.55
N THR A 8 4.20 -16.65 -9.86
CA THR A 8 3.94 -15.59 -8.89
C THR A 8 4.98 -14.48 -9.00
N ALA A 9 4.53 -13.24 -8.98
CA ALA A 9 5.40 -12.06 -8.97
C ALA A 9 4.87 -11.01 -8.00
N LEU A 10 5.79 -10.23 -7.41
CA LEU A 10 5.46 -9.04 -6.62
C LEU A 10 5.75 -7.80 -7.47
N TYR A 11 4.81 -6.88 -7.51
CA TYR A 11 4.92 -5.65 -8.26
C TYR A 11 4.46 -4.46 -7.40
N SER A 12 5.29 -3.41 -7.30
CA SER A 12 5.01 -2.29 -6.40
C SER A 12 4.46 -1.08 -7.15
N ALA A 13 3.36 -0.52 -6.65
CA ALA A 13 2.83 0.77 -7.08
C ALA A 13 3.87 1.89 -6.91
N GLY A 14 4.78 1.74 -5.93
CA GLY A 14 5.86 2.69 -5.68
C GLY A 14 6.90 2.80 -6.78
N HIS A 15 7.04 1.78 -7.62
CA HIS A 15 7.93 1.74 -8.78
C HIS A 15 7.21 1.95 -10.11
N ALA A 16 5.87 1.91 -10.10
CA ALA A 16 5.06 2.19 -11.26
C ALA A 16 4.93 3.69 -11.52
N CYS A 17 4.65 4.04 -12.77
CA CYS A 17 4.14 5.38 -13.08
C CYS A 17 2.66 5.43 -12.68
N LEU A 18 2.30 6.23 -11.71
CA LEU A 18 0.90 6.37 -11.27
C LEU A 18 0.04 7.25 -12.20
N ASP A 19 0.54 7.62 -13.36
CA ASP A 19 -0.25 8.14 -14.46
C ASP A 19 -0.95 6.97 -15.16
N MET A 20 -2.25 6.83 -14.94
CA MET A 20 -3.04 5.70 -15.43
C MET A 20 -3.01 5.56 -16.95
N ASN A 21 -2.86 6.64 -17.70
CA ASN A 21 -2.74 6.58 -19.16
C ASN A 21 -1.42 5.94 -19.61
N LYS A 22 -0.36 6.09 -18.80
CA LYS A 22 0.94 5.47 -19.08
C LYS A 22 1.07 4.06 -18.51
N VAL A 23 0.35 3.76 -17.44
CA VAL A 23 0.34 2.43 -16.82
C VAL A 23 -0.17 1.38 -17.81
N ALA A 24 -1.25 1.67 -18.53
CA ALA A 24 -1.84 0.73 -19.49
C ALA A 24 -0.81 0.28 -20.56
N ASP A 25 0.04 1.18 -21.02
CA ASP A 25 1.08 0.86 -22.01
C ASP A 25 2.30 0.16 -21.41
N ARG A 26 2.71 0.56 -20.20
CA ARG A 26 3.94 0.06 -19.56
C ARG A 26 3.76 -1.30 -18.90
N ASP A 27 2.60 -1.53 -18.34
CA ASP A 27 2.30 -2.72 -17.55
C ASP A 27 1.32 -3.66 -18.27
N SER A 28 1.27 -3.57 -19.59
CA SER A 28 0.37 -4.37 -20.42
C SER A 28 0.50 -5.87 -20.19
N MET A 29 1.72 -6.36 -19.87
CA MET A 29 1.94 -7.76 -19.50
C MET A 29 1.23 -8.14 -18.19
N CYS A 30 1.24 -7.24 -17.20
CA CYS A 30 0.54 -7.48 -15.93
C CYS A 30 -0.98 -7.48 -16.13
N VAL A 31 -1.48 -6.53 -16.92
CA VAL A 31 -2.92 -6.40 -17.20
C VAL A 31 -3.43 -7.55 -18.05
N ASN A 32 -2.68 -7.93 -19.09
CA ASN A 32 -3.12 -8.89 -20.11
C ASN A 32 -2.64 -10.34 -19.84
N ARG A 33 -2.00 -10.60 -18.68
CA ARG A 33 -1.55 -11.96 -18.34
C ARG A 33 -2.71 -12.96 -18.24
N ASP A 34 -2.43 -14.22 -18.42
CA ASP A 34 -3.34 -15.28 -18.01
C ASP A 34 -3.35 -15.40 -16.48
N ARG A 35 -4.38 -14.83 -15.86
CA ARG A 35 -4.57 -14.83 -14.39
C ARG A 35 -4.79 -16.22 -13.80
N LYS A 36 -5.07 -17.24 -14.61
CA LYS A 36 -5.12 -18.63 -14.14
C LYS A 36 -3.74 -19.21 -13.95
N PHE A 37 -2.76 -18.73 -14.70
CA PHE A 37 -1.38 -19.21 -14.65
C PHE A 37 -0.48 -18.34 -13.78
N SER A 38 -0.64 -17.03 -13.85
CA SER A 38 0.24 -16.08 -13.15
C SER A 38 -0.53 -15.25 -12.12
N THR A 39 -0.07 -15.30 -10.88
CA THR A 39 -0.59 -14.47 -9.77
C THR A 39 0.34 -13.30 -9.53
N ILE A 40 -0.21 -12.09 -9.46
CA ILE A 40 0.52 -10.89 -9.06
C ILE A 40 0.08 -10.48 -7.65
N VAL A 41 1.08 -10.30 -6.79
CA VAL A 41 0.94 -9.66 -5.49
C VAL A 41 1.36 -8.20 -5.64
N GLY A 42 0.44 -7.27 -5.40
CA GLY A 42 0.68 -5.83 -5.47
C GLY A 42 1.19 -5.29 -4.13
N ASP A 43 2.29 -4.55 -4.17
CA ASP A 43 2.70 -3.73 -3.03
C ASP A 43 2.16 -2.31 -3.21
N SER A 44 1.56 -1.75 -2.17
CA SER A 44 0.91 -0.44 -2.21
C SER A 44 1.85 0.75 -2.34
N GLY A 45 3.14 0.56 -2.06
CA GLY A 45 4.13 1.62 -2.12
C GLY A 45 4.18 2.52 -0.88
N GLY A 46 3.72 2.06 0.26
CA GLY A 46 3.80 2.79 1.54
C GLY A 46 5.24 3.19 1.89
N TYR A 47 6.21 2.30 1.60
CA TYR A 47 7.63 2.62 1.75
C TYR A 47 8.05 3.82 0.87
N GLN A 48 7.72 3.81 -0.40
CA GLN A 48 8.09 4.87 -1.35
C GLN A 48 7.36 6.19 -1.03
N LEU A 49 6.17 6.11 -0.51
CA LEU A 49 5.40 7.27 -0.03
C LEU A 49 6.06 7.88 1.20
N GLY A 50 6.40 7.08 2.20
CA GLY A 50 7.12 7.50 3.39
C GLY A 50 8.52 8.05 3.08
N LYS A 51 9.21 7.54 2.05
CA LYS A 51 10.52 8.06 1.58
C LYS A 51 10.40 9.29 0.67
N GLY A 52 9.20 9.69 0.28
CA GLY A 52 8.97 10.85 -0.61
C GLY A 52 9.30 10.59 -2.08
N VAL A 53 9.45 9.32 -2.48
CA VAL A 53 9.58 8.92 -3.89
C VAL A 53 8.25 9.15 -4.60
N ILE A 54 7.15 8.68 -3.99
CA ILE A 54 5.80 9.10 -4.38
C ILE A 54 5.55 10.46 -3.74
N LYS A 55 5.21 11.45 -4.55
CA LYS A 55 4.83 12.78 -4.06
C LYS A 55 3.46 12.71 -3.41
N PHE A 56 3.37 13.20 -2.18
CA PHE A 56 2.16 13.13 -1.38
C PHE A 56 2.00 14.44 -0.58
N ASP A 57 0.78 14.92 -0.47
CA ASP A 57 0.49 16.12 0.32
C ASP A 57 0.26 15.73 1.78
N TRP A 58 1.34 15.76 2.56
CA TRP A 58 1.30 15.45 3.99
C TRP A 58 0.67 16.58 4.83
N THR A 59 0.64 17.80 4.30
CA THR A 59 0.09 18.96 5.02
C THR A 59 -1.43 19.02 4.95
N ASP A 60 -2.00 18.46 3.87
CA ASP A 60 -3.44 18.26 3.70
C ASP A 60 -3.70 16.76 3.44
N PHE A 61 -3.44 15.94 4.46
CA PHE A 61 -3.45 14.49 4.37
C PHE A 61 -4.79 13.93 3.88
N GLU A 62 -5.89 14.53 4.26
CA GLU A 62 -7.25 14.12 3.87
C GLU A 62 -7.77 14.83 2.62
N GLY A 63 -7.01 15.76 2.09
CA GLY A 63 -7.41 16.63 0.99
C GLY A 63 -7.37 15.99 -0.40
N THR A 64 -7.75 16.80 -1.37
CA THR A 64 -7.94 16.34 -2.75
C THR A 64 -6.67 15.76 -3.36
N LYS A 65 -5.51 16.43 -3.22
CA LYS A 65 -4.24 15.97 -3.80
C LYS A 65 -3.76 14.65 -3.21
N ALA A 66 -3.89 14.48 -1.88
CA ALA A 66 -3.58 13.24 -1.21
C ALA A 66 -4.53 12.11 -1.65
N ASN A 67 -5.81 12.40 -1.83
CA ASN A 67 -6.80 11.46 -2.30
C ASN A 67 -6.61 11.07 -3.77
N GLU A 68 -6.10 11.96 -4.62
CA GLU A 68 -5.70 11.61 -5.99
C GLU A 68 -4.58 10.56 -5.99
N VAL A 69 -3.59 10.70 -5.12
CA VAL A 69 -2.51 9.71 -4.98
C VAL A 69 -3.06 8.38 -4.50
N ARG A 70 -3.93 8.36 -3.48
CA ARG A 70 -4.59 7.14 -3.00
C ARG A 70 -5.40 6.46 -4.10
N SER A 71 -6.16 7.25 -4.85
CA SER A 71 -6.96 6.77 -5.97
C SER A 71 -6.09 6.13 -7.05
N ASN A 72 -4.98 6.77 -7.42
CA ASN A 72 -4.06 6.25 -8.42
C ASN A 72 -3.41 4.94 -7.96
N ILE A 73 -3.00 4.86 -6.69
CA ILE A 73 -2.46 3.62 -6.11
C ILE A 73 -3.52 2.52 -6.14
N LEU A 74 -4.72 2.79 -5.64
CA LEU A 74 -5.81 1.82 -5.58
C LEU A 74 -6.20 1.31 -6.97
N ASN A 75 -6.39 2.22 -7.92
CA ASN A 75 -6.75 1.88 -9.30
C ASN A 75 -5.66 1.04 -9.98
N TRP A 76 -4.38 1.39 -9.75
CA TRP A 76 -3.27 0.62 -10.29
C TRP A 76 -3.23 -0.80 -9.73
N LEU A 77 -3.42 -0.96 -8.41
CA LEU A 77 -3.46 -2.26 -7.77
C LEU A 77 -4.64 -3.11 -8.28
N GLU A 78 -5.82 -2.54 -8.40
CA GLU A 78 -6.99 -3.26 -8.90
C GLU A 78 -6.89 -3.61 -10.39
N LEU A 79 -6.16 -2.84 -11.18
CA LEU A 79 -5.89 -3.15 -12.57
C LEU A 79 -4.87 -4.30 -12.72
N THR A 80 -3.85 -4.36 -11.87
CA THR A 80 -2.68 -5.21 -12.09
C THR A 80 -2.60 -6.43 -11.17
N ALA A 81 -3.06 -6.33 -9.93
CA ALA A 81 -2.83 -7.35 -8.90
C ALA A 81 -4.04 -8.28 -8.68
N ASP A 82 -3.77 -9.52 -8.26
CA ASP A 82 -4.79 -10.46 -7.78
C ASP A 82 -4.94 -10.35 -6.26
N TRP A 83 -3.80 -10.13 -5.57
CA TRP A 83 -3.70 -9.82 -4.15
C TRP A 83 -2.87 -8.56 -3.97
N SER A 84 -3.17 -7.75 -2.98
CA SER A 84 -2.36 -6.56 -2.70
C SER A 84 -2.37 -6.21 -1.22
N MET A 85 -1.30 -5.58 -0.77
CA MET A 85 -1.29 -4.89 0.51
C MET A 85 -2.16 -3.64 0.45
N THR A 86 -2.85 -3.33 1.55
CA THR A 86 -3.45 -2.01 1.75
C THR A 86 -2.36 -0.96 1.92
N LEU A 87 -2.70 0.32 1.69
CA LEU A 87 -1.73 1.41 1.83
C LEU A 87 -1.51 1.74 3.31
N ASP A 88 -0.50 1.14 3.89
CA ASP A 88 -0.02 1.44 5.24
C ASP A 88 1.06 2.53 5.22
N ILE A 89 1.22 3.21 6.34
CA ILE A 89 2.30 4.16 6.59
C ILE A 89 3.24 3.51 7.61
N PRO A 90 4.47 3.13 7.20
CA PRO A 90 5.40 2.44 8.09
C PRO A 90 5.77 3.29 9.31
N THR A 91 6.00 2.65 10.46
CA THR A 91 6.32 3.33 11.73
C THR A 91 7.54 4.25 11.64
N TRP A 92 8.55 3.85 10.86
CA TRP A 92 9.75 4.66 10.63
C TRP A 92 9.48 5.99 9.88
N ALA A 93 8.30 6.19 9.28
CA ALA A 93 7.94 7.47 8.63
C ALA A 93 7.82 8.62 9.64
N ALA A 94 7.59 8.32 10.92
CA ALA A 94 7.62 9.28 12.03
C ALA A 94 9.04 9.47 12.63
N GLY A 95 10.02 8.73 12.14
CA GLY A 95 11.41 8.82 12.65
C GLY A 95 12.07 10.18 12.28
N PRO A 96 13.15 10.55 13.02
CA PRO A 96 13.79 11.88 12.90
C PRO A 96 14.21 12.26 11.46
N GLN A 97 14.58 11.26 10.65
CA GLN A 97 15.00 11.48 9.26
C GLN A 97 13.83 11.76 8.28
N ASN A 98 12.61 11.44 8.69
CA ASN A 98 11.43 11.48 7.82
C ASN A 98 10.34 12.43 8.31
N SER A 99 10.26 12.67 9.63
CA SER A 99 9.24 13.50 10.27
C SER A 99 9.18 14.92 9.72
N ALA A 100 10.32 15.53 9.39
CA ALA A 100 10.36 16.86 8.77
C ALA A 100 9.63 16.94 7.43
N ARG A 101 9.56 15.81 6.70
CA ARG A 101 8.85 15.71 5.40
C ARG A 101 7.41 15.27 5.59
N THR A 102 7.16 14.29 6.43
CA THR A 102 5.85 13.66 6.60
C THR A 102 4.94 14.41 7.56
N GLY A 103 5.51 15.20 8.46
CA GLY A 103 4.79 15.81 9.58
C GLY A 103 4.36 14.82 10.66
N LEU A 104 4.66 13.51 10.48
CA LEU A 104 4.36 12.46 11.45
C LEU A 104 5.47 12.43 12.50
N ASN A 105 5.11 12.33 13.79
CA ASN A 105 6.06 12.44 14.89
C ASN A 105 5.96 11.28 15.88
N SER A 106 5.03 10.36 15.67
CA SER A 106 4.78 9.26 16.59
C SER A 106 4.30 8.01 15.85
N PHE A 107 4.42 6.87 16.52
CA PHE A 107 3.77 5.62 16.12
C PHE A 107 2.25 5.82 15.88
N LYS A 108 1.61 6.58 16.78
CA LYS A 108 0.18 6.85 16.67
C LYS A 108 -0.17 7.60 15.39
N ASP A 109 0.64 8.57 14.98
CA ASP A 109 0.39 9.31 13.73
C ASP A 109 0.46 8.38 12.52
N CYS A 110 1.42 7.45 12.48
CA CYS A 110 1.52 6.45 11.43
C CYS A 110 0.32 5.50 11.43
N LEU A 111 -0.13 5.08 12.60
CA LEU A 111 -1.32 4.22 12.75
C LEU A 111 -2.58 4.96 12.28
N ASP A 112 -2.81 6.19 12.73
CA ASP A 112 -3.98 6.99 12.36
C ASP A 112 -4.01 7.24 10.84
N ALA A 113 -2.86 7.56 10.24
CA ALA A 113 -2.71 7.71 8.80
C ALA A 113 -3.03 6.41 8.03
N SER A 114 -2.55 5.28 8.54
CA SER A 114 -2.85 3.97 7.95
C SER A 114 -4.32 3.62 8.07
N VAL A 115 -4.94 3.88 9.21
CA VAL A 115 -6.38 3.68 9.42
C VAL A 115 -7.20 4.55 8.46
N PHE A 116 -6.79 5.79 8.20
CA PHE A 116 -7.44 6.62 7.20
C PHE A 116 -7.36 6.00 5.81
N ASN A 117 -6.19 5.50 5.42
CA ASN A 117 -5.99 4.82 4.14
C ASN A 117 -6.83 3.55 4.03
N LEU A 118 -6.97 2.76 5.11
CA LEU A 118 -7.85 1.58 5.14
C LEU A 118 -9.31 1.96 4.88
N LYS A 119 -9.81 3.02 5.54
CA LYS A 119 -11.16 3.55 5.29
C LYS A 119 -11.34 3.97 3.84
N TYR A 120 -10.32 4.65 3.30
CA TYR A 120 -10.34 5.08 1.90
C TYR A 120 -10.42 3.90 0.94
N PHE A 121 -9.59 2.89 1.13
CA PHE A 121 -9.58 1.67 0.32
C PHE A 121 -10.90 0.90 0.43
N GLN A 122 -11.40 0.70 1.65
CA GLN A 122 -12.65 -0.01 1.88
C GLN A 122 -13.84 0.66 1.18
N LYS A 123 -13.86 2.01 1.18
CA LYS A 123 -14.93 2.80 0.55
C LYS A 123 -14.85 2.82 -0.97
N ASN A 124 -13.64 2.83 -1.54
CA ASN A 124 -13.42 3.15 -2.96
C ASN A 124 -12.98 1.95 -3.81
N ARG A 125 -12.67 0.78 -3.20
CA ARG A 125 -12.27 -0.41 -3.95
C ARG A 125 -13.40 -0.93 -4.84
N LEU A 126 -13.03 -1.46 -6.00
CA LEU A 126 -13.97 -2.06 -6.96
C LEU A 126 -14.20 -3.56 -6.71
N GLY A 127 -13.37 -4.19 -5.89
CA GLY A 127 -13.48 -5.61 -5.55
C GLY A 127 -12.83 -6.55 -6.56
N GLN A 128 -11.99 -6.05 -7.46
CA GLN A 128 -11.25 -6.87 -8.41
C GLN A 128 -10.02 -7.53 -7.80
N THR A 129 -9.39 -6.84 -6.83
CA THR A 129 -8.21 -7.30 -6.10
C THR A 129 -8.61 -7.66 -4.67
N LYS A 130 -8.03 -8.75 -4.15
CA LYS A 130 -8.10 -9.11 -2.75
C LYS A 130 -7.05 -8.35 -1.97
N PHE A 131 -7.45 -7.66 -0.90
CA PHE A 131 -6.54 -6.85 -0.12
C PHE A 131 -6.14 -7.53 1.20
N LEU A 132 -4.88 -7.32 1.56
CA LEU A 132 -4.27 -7.78 2.80
C LEU A 132 -4.09 -6.58 3.72
N ASN A 133 -4.65 -6.66 4.92
CA ASN A 133 -4.35 -5.71 5.99
C ASN A 133 -2.87 -5.81 6.37
N VAL A 134 -2.18 -4.69 6.48
CA VAL A 134 -0.76 -4.68 6.84
C VAL A 134 -0.60 -4.48 8.34
N LEU A 135 0.17 -5.38 8.98
CA LEU A 135 0.58 -5.26 10.37
C LEU A 135 1.93 -4.58 10.45
N GLN A 136 2.01 -3.54 11.27
CA GLN A 136 3.22 -2.81 11.60
C GLN A 136 3.45 -2.89 13.12
N GLY A 137 4.67 -2.66 13.55
CA GLY A 137 5.06 -2.61 14.95
C GLY A 137 6.56 -2.78 15.10
N ASP A 138 7.14 -2.12 16.10
CA ASP A 138 8.55 -2.19 16.39
C ASP A 138 8.84 -3.23 17.51
N ASP A 139 7.78 -3.63 18.22
CA ASP A 139 7.77 -4.66 19.26
C ASP A 139 6.37 -5.30 19.37
N TRP A 140 6.21 -6.26 20.29
CA TRP A 140 4.95 -6.96 20.50
C TRP A 140 3.80 -6.02 20.93
N GLU A 141 4.08 -5.05 21.80
CA GLU A 141 3.06 -4.16 22.35
C GLU A 141 2.50 -3.23 21.24
N THR A 142 3.41 -2.64 20.46
CA THR A 142 3.03 -1.78 19.33
C THR A 142 2.38 -2.55 18.21
N ALA A 143 2.85 -3.77 17.90
CA ALA A 143 2.20 -4.65 16.92
C ALA A 143 0.78 -5.05 17.36
N GLN A 144 0.59 -5.36 18.66
CA GLN A 144 -0.73 -5.68 19.21
C GLN A 144 -1.66 -4.46 19.17
N THR A 145 -1.13 -3.28 19.45
CA THR A 145 -1.88 -2.01 19.36
C THR A 145 -2.33 -1.76 17.93
N TRP A 146 -1.41 -1.90 16.98
CA TRP A 146 -1.72 -1.78 15.56
C TRP A 146 -2.80 -2.76 15.11
N TYR A 147 -2.62 -4.05 15.42
CA TYR A 147 -3.59 -5.09 15.11
C TYR A 147 -4.98 -4.76 15.63
N ASN A 148 -5.10 -4.29 16.88
CA ASN A 148 -6.39 -3.99 17.51
C ASN A 148 -7.15 -2.86 16.79
N GLU A 149 -6.44 -1.95 16.15
CA GLU A 149 -7.06 -0.88 15.36
C GLU A 149 -7.41 -1.35 13.94
N VAL A 150 -6.47 -1.98 13.24
CA VAL A 150 -6.67 -2.32 11.83
C VAL A 150 -7.59 -3.52 11.60
N LYS A 151 -7.71 -4.44 12.56
CA LYS A 151 -8.66 -5.58 12.47
C LYS A 151 -10.14 -5.19 12.41
N LYS A 152 -10.44 -3.92 12.72
CA LYS A 152 -11.81 -3.37 12.61
C LYS A 152 -12.25 -3.19 11.16
N TYR A 153 -11.28 -3.24 10.21
CA TYR A 153 -11.52 -3.12 8.78
C TYR A 153 -11.35 -4.48 8.12
N GLU A 154 -12.45 -4.97 7.53
CA GLU A 154 -12.47 -6.29 6.91
C GLU A 154 -11.84 -6.25 5.52
N PHE A 155 -10.73 -6.98 5.38
CA PHE A 155 -10.06 -7.31 4.13
C PHE A 155 -9.81 -8.81 4.07
N GLU A 156 -9.31 -9.30 2.94
CA GLU A 156 -9.29 -10.74 2.65
C GLU A 156 -8.14 -11.50 3.33
N GLY A 157 -7.22 -10.80 4.01
CA GLY A 157 -6.12 -11.44 4.72
C GLY A 157 -5.18 -10.44 5.39
N TRP A 158 -3.96 -10.91 5.72
CA TRP A 158 -2.96 -10.18 6.47
C TRP A 158 -1.60 -10.23 5.78
N ALA A 159 -0.87 -9.14 5.84
CA ALA A 159 0.54 -9.03 5.45
C ALA A 159 1.36 -8.50 6.63
N MET A 160 2.59 -8.99 6.75
CA MET A 160 3.53 -8.54 7.78
C MET A 160 4.38 -7.41 7.19
N GLY A 161 4.22 -6.21 7.74
CA GLY A 161 5.01 -5.02 7.38
C GLY A 161 6.33 -4.97 8.15
N GLY A 162 6.54 -3.99 9.00
CA GLY A 162 7.79 -3.77 9.74
C GLY A 162 8.20 -4.80 10.80
N ILE A 163 7.43 -5.85 11.00
CA ILE A 163 7.59 -6.84 12.09
C ILE A 163 8.89 -7.68 11.96
N ASN A 164 9.55 -7.68 10.83
CA ASN A 164 10.80 -8.44 10.61
C ASN A 164 11.98 -7.99 11.48
N MET A 165 11.82 -6.92 12.26
CA MET A 165 12.82 -6.37 13.16
C MET A 165 12.52 -6.66 14.64
N CYS A 166 11.41 -7.36 14.92
CA CYS A 166 11.09 -7.80 16.28
C CYS A 166 11.80 -9.12 16.56
N ASP A 167 12.84 -9.08 17.40
CA ASP A 167 13.48 -10.24 18.00
C ASP A 167 12.61 -10.84 19.12
#